data_e72368e257e121166213835be5bf6254
#
_entry.id   e72368e257e121166213835be5bf6254
#
_cell.length_a   1.000
_cell.length_b   1.000
_cell.length_c   1.000
_cell.angle_alpha   90.00
_cell.angle_beta   90.00
_cell.angle_gamma   90.00
#
_symmetry.space_group_name_H-M   'P 1'
#
loop_
_entity.id
_entity.type
_entity.pdbx_description
1 polymer ?
#
loop_
_entity_poly.entity_id
_entity_poly.type
_entity_poly.pdbx_seq_one_letter_code
_entity_poly.pdbx_strand_id
1 'polypeptide(L)'
;MQASSEDWSTVLDICEQVSHSEAAAKDASRGLRRAFKYGQAAPQLTAARLWAVILRNASPTDPNSQTMFLRETSGRKFMEAVEDVVTNPKTEPVVRERLLEVLGSAVSEYTGGDRKHAYAVLWRKLKAKGQSDQVCELRRFHYPTQGRSSYISALTPSGSTLGHPT
;
A
#
# COMPACT_ATOMS: atom_id res chain seq x y z
N MET A 1 -14.69 22.66 7.14
CA MET A 1 -13.27 22.28 6.94
C MET A 1 -13.19 21.66 5.56
N GLN A 2 -12.76 22.42 4.58
CA GLN A 2 -12.54 21.95 3.21
C GLN A 2 -11.21 21.17 3.23
N ALA A 3 -11.28 19.85 3.10
CA ALA A 3 -10.13 19.07 2.66
C ALA A 3 -9.90 19.48 1.20
N SER A 4 -8.90 20.29 0.97
CA SER A 4 -8.67 20.94 -0.30
C SER A 4 -8.33 19.93 -1.37
N SER A 5 -8.93 20.08 -2.55
CA SER A 5 -8.58 19.37 -3.77
C SER A 5 -7.09 19.56 -4.17
N GLU A 6 -6.44 20.56 -3.59
CA GLU A 6 -5.02 20.87 -3.78
C GLU A 6 -4.10 19.77 -3.21
N ASP A 7 -4.47 19.15 -2.07
CA ASP A 7 -3.65 18.11 -1.45
C ASP A 7 -3.57 16.84 -2.32
N TRP A 8 -4.64 16.52 -3.05
CA TRP A 8 -4.69 15.32 -3.88
C TRP A 8 -3.84 15.45 -5.15
N SER A 9 -3.83 16.61 -5.78
CA SER A 9 -2.96 16.89 -6.92
C SER A 9 -1.48 16.72 -6.54
N THR A 10 -1.09 17.31 -5.41
CA THR A 10 0.29 17.17 -4.88
C THR A 10 0.66 15.71 -4.61
N VAL A 11 -0.28 14.91 -4.11
CA VAL A 11 -0.04 13.48 -3.85
C VAL A 11 0.17 12.72 -5.15
N LEU A 12 -0.61 13.01 -6.19
CA LEU A 12 -0.44 12.39 -7.51
C LEU A 12 0.88 12.78 -8.17
N ASP A 13 1.28 14.05 -8.08
CA ASP A 13 2.57 14.53 -8.56
C ASP A 13 3.74 13.81 -7.87
N ILE A 14 3.65 13.60 -6.56
CA ILE A 14 4.63 12.80 -5.82
C ILE A 14 4.67 11.35 -6.33
N CYS A 15 3.52 10.72 -6.56
CA CYS A 15 3.46 9.36 -7.06
C CYS A 15 4.12 9.24 -8.45
N GLU A 16 3.89 10.20 -9.31
CA GLU A 16 4.51 10.26 -10.63
C GLU A 16 6.03 10.42 -10.54
N GLN A 17 6.50 11.41 -9.78
CA GLN A 17 7.93 11.64 -9.58
C GLN A 17 8.64 10.42 -8.98
N VAL A 18 8.04 9.79 -8.00
CA VAL A 18 8.57 8.59 -7.34
C VAL A 18 8.62 7.38 -8.29
N SER A 19 7.73 7.31 -9.27
CA SER A 19 7.71 6.25 -10.29
C SER A 19 8.85 6.40 -11.30
N HIS A 20 9.24 7.62 -11.62
CA HIS A 20 10.20 7.92 -12.69
C HIS A 20 11.61 8.30 -12.20
N SER A 21 11.79 8.58 -10.91
CA SER A 21 13.06 9.05 -10.35
C SER A 21 13.48 8.28 -9.10
N GLU A 22 14.65 7.64 -9.19
CA GLU A 22 15.27 6.98 -8.02
C GLU A 22 15.58 7.97 -6.90
N ALA A 23 16.00 9.19 -7.24
CA ALA A 23 16.26 10.24 -6.27
C ALA A 23 14.97 10.64 -5.53
N ALA A 24 13.87 10.83 -6.26
CA ALA A 24 12.56 11.10 -5.66
C ALA A 24 12.06 9.95 -4.78
N ALA A 25 12.23 8.70 -5.21
CA ALA A 25 11.89 7.53 -4.40
C ALA A 25 12.69 7.46 -3.09
N LYS A 26 14.00 7.76 -3.14
CA LYS A 26 14.85 7.86 -1.95
C LYS A 26 14.43 8.99 -1.03
N ASP A 27 14.13 10.15 -1.56
CA ASP A 27 13.76 11.31 -0.76
C ASP A 27 12.37 11.12 -0.12
N ALA A 28 11.40 10.57 -0.85
CA ALA A 28 10.11 10.18 -0.29
C ALA A 28 10.26 9.16 0.85
N SER A 29 11.05 8.10 0.65
CA SER A 29 11.36 7.12 1.69
C SER A 29 12.02 7.75 2.92
N ARG A 30 12.97 8.67 2.73
CA ARG A 30 13.62 9.41 3.83
C ARG A 30 12.64 10.31 4.58
N GLY A 31 11.76 11.01 3.86
CA GLY A 31 10.73 11.87 4.44
C GLY A 31 9.76 11.08 5.32
N LEU A 32 9.23 9.98 4.80
CA LEU A 32 8.35 9.08 5.56
C LEU A 32 9.05 8.52 6.80
N ARG A 33 10.28 8.03 6.65
CA ARG A 33 11.07 7.52 7.79
C ARG A 33 11.32 8.59 8.85
N ARG A 34 11.58 9.84 8.45
CA ARG A 34 11.74 10.96 9.40
C ARG A 34 10.43 11.22 10.14
N ALA A 35 9.29 11.21 9.45
CA ALA A 35 7.99 11.39 10.07
C ALA A 35 7.68 10.27 11.07
N PHE A 36 7.98 9.01 10.74
CA PHE A 36 7.83 7.89 11.66
C PHE A 36 8.71 8.02 12.89
N LYS A 37 9.97 8.38 12.73
CA LYS A 37 10.94 8.40 13.82
C LYS A 37 10.76 9.59 14.76
N TYR A 38 10.42 10.75 14.24
CA TYR A 38 10.42 12.01 14.98
C TYR A 38 9.06 12.70 15.03
N GLY A 39 8.07 12.19 14.29
CA GLY A 39 6.73 12.75 14.27
C GLY A 39 5.93 12.41 15.51
N GLN A 40 4.96 13.28 15.81
CA GLN A 40 3.87 12.97 16.71
C GLN A 40 2.79 12.15 15.98
N ALA A 41 1.71 11.79 16.68
CA ALA A 41 0.66 10.92 16.14
C ALA A 41 0.06 11.40 14.80
N ALA A 42 -0.25 12.70 14.66
CA ALA A 42 -0.84 13.22 13.43
C ALA A 42 0.11 13.14 12.22
N PRO A 43 1.37 13.63 12.29
CA PRO A 43 2.37 13.41 11.24
C PRO A 43 2.64 11.93 10.92
N GLN A 44 2.70 11.06 11.93
CA GLN A 44 2.90 9.62 11.72
C GLN A 44 1.73 9.00 10.95
N LEU A 45 0.50 9.36 11.31
CA LEU A 45 -0.69 8.89 10.62
C LEU A 45 -0.75 9.37 9.17
N THR A 46 -0.42 10.64 8.94
CA THR A 46 -0.33 11.22 7.58
C THR A 46 0.74 10.50 6.75
N ALA A 47 1.90 10.26 7.32
CA ALA A 47 2.97 9.52 6.67
C ALA A 47 2.56 8.07 6.33
N ALA A 48 1.84 7.38 7.23
CA ALA A 48 1.33 6.05 6.96
C ALA A 48 0.31 6.03 5.81
N ARG A 49 -0.57 7.03 5.75
CA ARG A 49 -1.52 7.21 4.64
C ARG A 49 -0.80 7.48 3.31
N LEU A 50 0.16 8.40 3.32
CA LEU A 50 0.95 8.73 2.14
C LEU A 50 1.74 7.51 1.64
N TRP A 51 2.35 6.75 2.55
CA TRP A 51 3.03 5.50 2.20
C TRP A 51 2.10 4.52 1.46
N ALA A 52 0.88 4.30 1.98
CA ALA A 52 -0.12 3.46 1.34
C ALA A 52 -0.51 3.96 -0.06
N VAL A 53 -0.68 5.27 -0.22
CA VAL A 53 -1.07 5.88 -1.50
C VAL A 53 0.05 5.73 -2.54
N ILE A 54 1.31 6.02 -2.15
CA ILE A 54 2.44 5.89 -3.07
C ILE A 54 2.63 4.41 -3.47
N LEU A 55 2.54 3.46 -2.53
CA LEU A 55 2.66 2.03 -2.86
C LEU A 55 1.65 1.58 -3.92
N ARG A 56 0.42 2.10 -3.87
CA ARG A 56 -0.65 1.74 -4.82
C ARG A 56 -0.54 2.43 -6.17
N ASN A 57 0.00 3.63 -6.21
CA ASN A 57 0.00 4.48 -7.40
C ASN A 57 1.36 4.56 -8.08
N ALA A 58 2.46 4.22 -7.40
CA ALA A 58 3.76 4.15 -8.03
C ALA A 58 3.82 2.91 -8.93
N SER A 59 3.90 3.13 -10.22
CA SER A 59 4.01 2.06 -11.22
C SER A 59 5.47 1.63 -11.42
N PRO A 60 5.74 0.33 -11.65
CA PRO A 60 7.05 -0.10 -12.09
C PRO A 60 7.33 0.40 -13.51
N THR A 61 8.57 0.79 -13.78
CA THR A 61 9.02 1.17 -15.14
C THR A 61 9.02 -0.05 -16.07
N ASP A 62 9.20 -1.24 -15.52
CA ASP A 62 9.16 -2.53 -16.20
C ASP A 62 8.18 -3.45 -15.46
N PRO A 63 7.25 -4.13 -16.15
CA PRO A 63 6.26 -5.02 -15.54
C PRO A 63 6.86 -6.15 -14.67
N ASN A 64 8.11 -6.52 -14.95
CA ASN A 64 8.82 -7.58 -14.22
C ASN A 64 9.73 -7.06 -13.09
N SER A 65 9.79 -5.73 -12.89
CA SER A 65 10.63 -5.13 -11.85
C SER A 65 9.78 -4.58 -10.69
N GLN A 66 10.39 -4.55 -9.53
CA GLN A 66 9.81 -3.85 -8.40
C GLN A 66 9.89 -2.34 -8.65
N THR A 67 8.89 -1.58 -8.18
CA THR A 67 8.96 -0.13 -8.21
C THR A 67 10.19 0.36 -7.44
N MET A 68 10.77 1.47 -7.88
CA MET A 68 11.91 2.09 -7.16
C MET A 68 11.54 2.38 -5.71
N PHE A 69 10.31 2.84 -5.48
CA PHE A 69 9.81 3.14 -4.15
C PHE A 69 9.66 1.90 -3.27
N LEU A 70 9.16 0.79 -3.83
CA LEU A 70 9.05 -0.48 -3.09
C LEU A 70 10.44 -0.96 -2.65
N ARG A 71 11.45 -0.84 -3.52
CA ARG A 71 12.83 -1.19 -3.22
C ARG A 71 13.40 -0.32 -2.08
N GLU A 72 13.19 1.00 -2.12
CA GLU A 72 13.67 1.92 -1.11
C GLU A 72 12.98 1.71 0.25
N THR A 73 11.68 1.46 0.24
CA THR A 73 10.90 1.20 1.47
C THR A 73 11.10 -0.22 2.02
N SER A 74 11.57 -1.16 1.19
CA SER A 74 12.02 -2.48 1.66
C SER A 74 13.39 -2.43 2.36
N GLY A 75 14.07 -1.29 2.30
CA GLY A 75 15.37 -1.11 2.91
C GLY A 75 15.31 -1.24 4.45
N ARG A 76 16.39 -1.81 5.03
CA ARG A 76 16.50 -2.08 6.46
C ARG A 76 16.14 -0.87 7.34
N LYS A 77 16.68 0.31 7.01
CA LYS A 77 16.45 1.54 7.81
C LYS A 77 14.99 2.00 7.83
N PHE A 78 14.25 1.71 6.75
CA PHE A 78 12.82 2.04 6.68
C PHE A 78 12.01 1.03 7.50
N MET A 79 12.29 -0.25 7.34
CA MET A 79 11.63 -1.31 8.10
C MET A 79 11.86 -1.19 9.61
N GLU A 80 13.08 -0.86 10.04
CA GLU A 80 13.39 -0.58 11.46
C GLU A 80 12.54 0.59 11.99
N ALA A 81 12.40 1.68 11.23
CA ALA A 81 11.58 2.82 11.66
C ALA A 81 10.10 2.45 11.80
N VAL A 82 9.56 1.64 10.89
CA VAL A 82 8.18 1.13 11.00
C VAL A 82 8.04 0.21 12.21
N GLU A 83 9.00 -0.69 12.42
CA GLU A 83 8.99 -1.59 13.59
C GLU A 83 9.01 -0.81 14.90
N ASP A 84 9.91 0.19 15.00
CA ASP A 84 10.05 1.03 16.20
C ASP A 84 8.72 1.71 16.57
N VAL A 85 8.01 2.28 15.58
CA VAL A 85 6.71 2.91 15.83
C VAL A 85 5.66 1.89 16.24
N VAL A 86 5.57 0.76 15.56
CA VAL A 86 4.55 -0.26 15.84
C VAL A 86 4.75 -0.90 17.21
N THR A 87 6.01 -1.10 17.63
CA THR A 87 6.33 -1.77 18.90
C THR A 87 6.44 -0.81 20.09
N ASN A 88 6.51 0.48 19.85
CA ASN A 88 6.61 1.47 20.92
C ASN A 88 5.26 1.58 21.68
N PRO A 89 5.24 1.34 23.00
CA PRO A 89 4.02 1.41 23.79
C PRO A 89 3.40 2.81 23.85
N LYS A 90 4.19 3.85 23.57
CA LYS A 90 3.72 5.26 23.57
C LYS A 90 3.08 5.67 22.24
N THR A 91 3.15 4.81 21.19
CA THR A 91 2.51 5.10 19.91
C THR A 91 1.01 5.01 20.05
N GLU A 92 0.32 6.02 19.54
CA GLU A 92 -1.14 6.03 19.51
C GLU A 92 -1.70 4.80 18.76
N PRO A 93 -2.75 4.15 19.28
CA PRO A 93 -3.32 2.94 18.69
C PRO A 93 -3.67 3.11 17.21
N VAL A 94 -4.27 4.24 16.84
CA VAL A 94 -4.69 4.53 15.45
C VAL A 94 -3.50 4.56 14.47
N VAL A 95 -2.33 5.03 14.92
CA VAL A 95 -1.10 5.04 14.10
C VAL A 95 -0.60 3.62 13.91
N ARG A 96 -0.56 2.85 15.01
CA ARG A 96 -0.13 1.45 15.01
C ARG A 96 -1.00 0.60 14.08
N GLU A 97 -2.31 0.70 14.22
CA GLU A 97 -3.28 0.00 13.39
C GLU A 97 -3.10 0.34 11.91
N ARG A 98 -2.95 1.63 11.60
CA ARG A 98 -2.75 2.07 10.23
C ARG A 98 -1.46 1.54 9.61
N LEU A 99 -0.35 1.53 10.36
CA LEU A 99 0.92 0.97 9.89
C LEU A 99 0.83 -0.54 9.66
N LEU A 100 0.16 -1.27 10.56
CA LEU A 100 -0.07 -2.71 10.41
C LEU A 100 -0.96 -3.00 9.19
N GLU A 101 -1.99 -2.20 8.94
CA GLU A 101 -2.85 -2.33 7.77
C GLU A 101 -2.05 -2.15 6.47
N VAL A 102 -1.25 -1.09 6.39
CA VAL A 102 -0.41 -0.81 5.21
C VAL A 102 0.60 -1.93 4.98
N LEU A 103 1.28 -2.36 6.04
CA LEU A 103 2.26 -3.44 5.96
C LEU A 103 1.61 -4.76 5.54
N GLY A 104 0.46 -5.11 6.10
CA GLY A 104 -0.30 -6.31 5.76
C GLY A 104 -0.76 -6.33 4.31
N SER A 105 -1.26 -5.19 3.80
CA SER A 105 -1.61 -5.03 2.39
C SER A 105 -0.38 -5.17 1.49
N ALA A 106 0.72 -4.52 1.86
CA ALA A 106 1.97 -4.59 1.10
C ALA A 106 2.53 -6.02 1.03
N VAL A 107 2.43 -6.80 2.10
CA VAL A 107 2.81 -8.22 2.08
C VAL A 107 1.94 -9.00 1.11
N SER A 108 0.63 -8.79 1.12
CA SER A 108 -0.30 -9.49 0.24
C SER A 108 -0.09 -9.15 -1.23
N GLU A 109 0.17 -7.88 -1.54
CA GLU A 109 0.18 -7.37 -2.91
C GLU A 109 1.56 -7.49 -3.58
N TYR A 110 2.65 -7.29 -2.83
CA TYR A 110 3.97 -7.07 -3.43
C TYR A 110 5.01 -8.16 -3.12
N THR A 111 4.75 -9.09 -2.19
CA THR A 111 5.76 -10.11 -1.88
C THR A 111 5.65 -11.36 -2.75
N GLY A 112 4.52 -11.56 -3.44
CA GLY A 112 4.28 -12.74 -4.27
C GLY A 112 4.47 -14.07 -3.52
N GLY A 113 4.38 -14.06 -2.19
CA GLY A 113 4.65 -15.22 -1.34
C GLY A 113 6.12 -15.38 -0.94
N ASP A 114 7.01 -14.48 -1.35
CA ASP A 114 8.42 -14.53 -0.93
C ASP A 114 8.54 -14.21 0.56
N ARG A 115 8.88 -15.25 1.31
CA ARG A 115 9.08 -15.15 2.76
C ARG A 115 10.34 -14.38 3.17
N LYS A 116 11.28 -14.16 2.25
CA LYS A 116 12.52 -13.41 2.51
C LYS A 116 12.36 -11.93 2.25
N HIS A 117 11.29 -11.52 1.56
CA HIS A 117 11.00 -10.12 1.33
C HIS A 117 10.90 -9.35 2.66
N ALA A 118 11.49 -8.16 2.73
CA ALA A 118 11.60 -7.38 3.98
C ALA A 118 10.24 -7.15 4.67
N TYR A 119 9.19 -6.86 3.90
CA TYR A 119 7.83 -6.72 4.42
C TYR A 119 7.31 -7.99 5.06
N ALA A 120 7.51 -9.15 4.42
CA ALA A 120 7.08 -10.43 4.95
C ALA A 120 7.86 -10.83 6.22
N VAL A 121 9.13 -10.48 6.29
CA VAL A 121 9.96 -10.70 7.48
C VAL A 121 9.47 -9.86 8.65
N LEU A 122 9.28 -8.55 8.43
CA LEU A 122 8.77 -7.66 9.47
C LEU A 122 7.35 -8.06 9.92
N TRP A 123 6.46 -8.37 8.98
CA TRP A 123 5.09 -8.81 9.31
C TRP A 123 5.06 -10.03 10.22
N ARG A 124 5.87 -11.06 9.92
CA ARG A 124 5.98 -12.26 10.77
C ARG A 124 6.51 -11.93 12.16
N LYS A 125 7.52 -11.04 12.23
CA LYS A 125 8.09 -10.60 13.51
C LYS A 125 7.05 -9.89 14.38
N LEU A 126 6.25 -9.02 13.79
CA LEU A 126 5.18 -8.30 14.50
C LEU A 126 4.04 -9.21 14.91
N LYS A 127 3.67 -10.20 14.07
CA LYS A 127 2.70 -11.25 14.45
C LYS A 127 3.16 -12.06 15.65
N ALA A 128 4.40 -12.50 15.64
CA ALA A 128 4.98 -13.25 16.76
C ALA A 128 4.97 -12.47 18.08
N LYS A 129 4.98 -11.12 18.01
CA LYS A 129 4.87 -10.23 19.18
C LYS A 129 3.42 -9.89 19.58
N GLY A 130 2.41 -10.51 18.97
CA GLY A 130 1.00 -10.26 19.24
C GLY A 130 0.48 -8.88 18.77
N GLN A 131 1.25 -8.18 17.97
CA GLN A 131 0.92 -6.81 17.51
C GLN A 131 -0.12 -6.77 16.39
N SER A 132 -0.41 -7.90 15.74
CA SER A 132 -1.23 -7.96 14.53
C SER A 132 -2.62 -8.56 14.72
N ASP A 133 -2.91 -9.15 15.87
CA ASP A 133 -4.19 -9.85 16.08
C ASP A 133 -5.38 -8.89 16.10
N GLN A 134 -5.18 -7.65 16.56
CA GLN A 134 -6.20 -6.61 16.53
C GLN A 134 -6.64 -6.20 15.13
N VAL A 135 -5.74 -6.24 14.14
CA VAL A 135 -6.04 -5.82 12.76
C VAL A 135 -6.83 -6.89 11.99
N CYS A 136 -6.65 -8.16 12.31
CA CYS A 136 -7.40 -9.24 11.66
C CYS A 136 -8.88 -9.22 12.04
N GLU A 137 -9.21 -8.77 13.25
CA GLU A 137 -10.61 -8.67 13.70
C GLU A 137 -11.34 -7.49 13.04
N LEU A 138 -10.68 -6.35 12.87
CA LEU A 138 -11.25 -5.16 12.24
C LEU A 138 -11.53 -5.35 10.74
N ARG A 139 -10.74 -6.14 10.00
CA ARG A 139 -11.01 -6.48 8.59
C ARG A 139 -12.31 -7.26 8.42
N ARG A 140 -12.75 -8.02 9.41
CA ARG A 140 -14.00 -8.79 9.35
C ARG A 140 -15.24 -7.89 9.38
N PHE A 141 -15.12 -6.66 9.89
CA PHE A 141 -16.22 -5.71 10.05
C PHE A 141 -16.26 -4.58 9.01
N HIS A 142 -15.18 -4.30 8.26
CA HIS A 142 -15.08 -3.08 7.45
C HIS A 142 -15.08 -3.25 5.92
N TYR A 143 -15.02 -4.46 5.39
CA TYR A 143 -15.20 -4.71 3.96
C TYR A 143 -16.21 -5.81 3.75
N PRO A 144 -17.48 -5.47 3.43
CA PRO A 144 -18.31 -6.41 2.71
C PRO A 144 -17.57 -6.72 1.41
N THR A 145 -17.28 -7.99 1.20
CA THR A 145 -16.78 -8.50 -0.08
C THR A 145 -17.75 -8.07 -1.17
N GLN A 146 -17.48 -6.95 -1.83
CA GLN A 146 -18.10 -6.69 -3.12
C GLN A 146 -17.59 -7.78 -4.04
N GLY A 147 -18.47 -8.73 -4.31
CA GLY A 147 -18.26 -9.81 -5.23
C GLY A 147 -17.69 -9.24 -6.53
N ARG A 148 -16.65 -9.87 -7.04
CA ARG A 148 -16.25 -9.75 -8.44
C ARG A 148 -17.48 -10.00 -9.28
N SER A 149 -18.17 -8.95 -9.64
CA SER A 149 -19.27 -9.03 -10.59
C SER A 149 -18.67 -9.32 -11.95
N SER A 150 -19.00 -10.50 -12.42
CA SER A 150 -18.72 -11.03 -13.76
C SER A 150 -19.47 -10.17 -14.79
N TYR A 151 -18.86 -9.08 -15.21
CA TYR A 151 -19.34 -8.31 -16.37
C TYR A 151 -18.52 -8.61 -17.61
N ILE A 152 -18.37 -9.90 -17.96
CA ILE A 152 -17.91 -10.29 -19.29
C ILE A 152 -18.72 -11.53 -19.69
N SER A 153 -19.97 -11.36 -20.08
CA SER A 153 -20.74 -12.33 -20.86
C SER A 153 -22.06 -11.73 -21.32
N ALA A 154 -22.04 -10.73 -22.16
CA ALA A 154 -23.21 -10.34 -22.97
C ALA A 154 -22.81 -9.40 -24.10
N LEU A 155 -21.95 -9.83 -25.02
CA LEU A 155 -21.81 -9.21 -26.33
C LEU A 155 -21.33 -10.27 -27.35
N THR A 156 -22.18 -11.26 -27.61
CA THR A 156 -22.15 -11.98 -28.88
C THR A 156 -23.38 -11.57 -29.66
N PRO A 157 -23.26 -10.87 -30.78
CA PRO A 157 -24.40 -10.69 -31.69
C PRO A 157 -24.64 -11.99 -32.45
N SER A 158 -25.83 -12.52 -32.28
CA SER A 158 -26.36 -13.61 -33.08
C SER A 158 -26.31 -13.25 -34.56
N GLY A 159 -25.52 -13.97 -35.33
CA GLY A 159 -25.51 -13.91 -36.77
C GLY A 159 -26.80 -14.50 -37.34
N SER A 160 -27.58 -13.63 -37.98
CA SER A 160 -28.74 -14.04 -38.77
C SER A 160 -28.30 -14.72 -40.03
N THR A 161 -28.67 -15.98 -40.18
CA THR A 161 -28.67 -16.73 -41.44
C THR A 161 -29.73 -16.14 -42.36
N LEU A 162 -29.29 -15.54 -43.45
CA LEU A 162 -30.15 -15.24 -44.61
C LEU A 162 -30.09 -16.43 -45.58
N GLY A 163 -31.21 -17.14 -45.69
CA GLY A 163 -31.44 -18.13 -46.71
C GLY A 163 -31.55 -17.48 -48.09
N HIS A 164 -30.95 -18.17 -49.07
CA HIS A 164 -31.23 -17.94 -50.51
C HIS A 164 -32.34 -18.81 -50.95
N PRO A 165 -33.32 -18.30 -51.73
CA PRO A 165 -34.12 -19.13 -52.64
C PRO A 165 -33.63 -18.99 -54.10
N THR A 166 -33.49 -20.11 -54.75
CA THR A 166 -33.43 -20.38 -56.21
C THR A 166 -32.80 -19.36 -57.15
#